data_adbc8376d52bf7618af5b436288572fc
#
_entry.id   adbc8376d52bf7618af5b436288572fc
#
_cell.length_a   1.000
_cell.length_b   1.000
_cell.length_c   1.000
_cell.angle_alpha   90.00
_cell.angle_beta   90.00
_cell.angle_gamma   90.00
#
_symmetry.space_group_name_H-M   'P 1'
#
loop_
_entity.id
_entity.type
_entity.pdbx_description
1 polymer ?
#
loop_
_entity_poly.entity_id
_entity_poly.type
_entity_poly.pdbx_seq_one_letter_code
_entity_poly.pdbx_strand_id
1 'polypeptide(L)'
;MFNWFKTKLKFTVLTMAGLFLFACSSQEYTTAKLAIQQSEWSKADEWLPKAMAVEPDNPEIPIVYAIEVHARNKDWKGMYDMFQKAISIDPNKKVEIRTVFLPVSEQVNNYTQFYWAEQFNKGVEKFKEIQSDPDNKSKYLSEAITYFTNASIVNPNDPQTYTTLSKCYLDLDDKEKAIGFIKTAVEKDPESFTSNFTAGQILLRCGLGSKAVIPYYKKAVQIEPSNSNALRELASMYYDIGEKGQSIKVFKDAIKNEQDKVIKADLFFNLGVIHNQMENYEEAENAFDEAYYLNEDDFEAALGMASSYEGLGDKYFNGTDGFTKDFELAVRWYRKAEKKIKDVKSIDFENESEYQRQLELIRYKRDIAEQN
;
A
#
# COMPACT_ATOMS: atom_id res chain seq x y z
N MET A 1 65.27 51.89 32.64
CA MET A 1 64.56 50.58 32.51
C MET A 1 63.20 50.61 33.14
N PHE A 2 62.36 51.64 32.92
CA PHE A 2 61.09 51.80 33.63
C PHE A 2 59.92 52.28 32.71
N ASN A 3 60.08 52.33 31.40
CA ASN A 3 59.10 52.87 30.48
C ASN A 3 58.52 51.82 29.50
N TRP A 4 58.90 50.53 29.60
CA TRP A 4 58.39 49.49 28.65
C TRP A 4 57.22 48.69 29.20
N PHE A 5 56.90 48.84 30.46
CA PHE A 5 55.79 48.07 31.11
C PHE A 5 54.42 48.76 31.03
N LYS A 6 54.35 50.07 30.76
CA LYS A 6 53.11 50.82 30.70
C LYS A 6 52.36 50.75 29.36
N THR A 7 53.06 50.40 28.30
CA THR A 7 52.48 50.36 26.94
C THR A 7 51.89 49.00 26.60
N LYS A 8 52.27 47.89 27.22
CA LYS A 8 51.69 46.57 27.00
C LYS A 8 50.38 46.32 27.77
N LEU A 9 50.12 47.05 28.84
CA LEU A 9 48.94 46.86 29.63
C LEU A 9 47.68 47.56 29.03
N LYS A 10 47.86 48.54 28.14
CA LYS A 10 46.74 49.22 27.45
C LYS A 10 46.33 48.52 26.17
N PHE A 11 47.17 47.66 25.59
CA PHE A 11 46.82 46.91 24.37
C PHE A 11 46.13 45.58 24.66
N THR A 12 46.29 45.02 25.88
CA THR A 12 45.69 43.74 26.28
C THR A 12 44.26 43.92 26.76
N VAL A 13 43.84 45.11 27.16
CA VAL A 13 42.46 45.39 27.59
C VAL A 13 41.56 45.77 26.44
N LEU A 14 42.15 46.27 25.28
CA LEU A 14 41.36 46.65 24.12
C LEU A 14 41.11 45.47 23.16
N THR A 15 41.89 44.37 23.25
CA THR A 15 41.70 43.16 22.45
C THR A 15 40.77 42.12 23.14
N MET A 16 40.41 42.29 24.40
CA MET A 16 39.40 41.47 25.09
C MET A 16 37.97 42.02 24.98
N ALA A 17 37.78 43.26 24.57
CA ALA A 17 36.45 43.84 24.35
C ALA A 17 35.91 43.58 22.94
N GLY A 18 36.68 42.98 22.04
CA GLY A 18 36.29 42.72 20.64
C GLY A 18 35.88 41.28 20.33
N LEU A 19 35.84 40.38 21.32
CA LEU A 19 35.58 38.95 21.12
C LEU A 19 34.31 38.41 21.84
N PHE A 20 33.42 39.27 22.32
CA PHE A 20 32.13 38.93 22.90
C PHE A 20 30.97 39.51 22.09
N LEU A 21 30.99 39.31 20.77
CA LEU A 21 29.80 39.27 19.95
C LEU A 21 29.42 37.76 19.71
N PHE A 22 29.45 36.95 20.74
CA PHE A 22 28.56 35.81 20.80
C PHE A 22 27.16 36.40 20.95
N ALA A 23 26.29 36.12 20.00
CA ALA A 23 24.88 36.46 20.09
C ALA A 23 24.36 35.96 21.45
N CYS A 24 24.31 36.86 22.46
CA CYS A 24 23.70 36.56 23.75
C CYS A 24 22.23 36.31 23.44
N SER A 25 21.75 35.10 23.72
CA SER A 25 20.31 34.82 23.76
C SER A 25 19.62 35.90 24.60
N SER A 26 18.40 36.29 24.21
CA SER A 26 17.59 37.22 25.01
C SER A 26 17.42 36.71 26.45
N GLN A 27 17.09 37.62 27.36
CA GLN A 27 16.76 37.25 28.74
C GLN A 27 15.59 36.26 28.77
N GLU A 28 14.61 36.46 27.90
CA GLU A 28 13.45 35.61 27.72
C GLU A 28 13.84 34.18 27.33
N TYR A 29 14.70 34.01 26.33
CA TYR A 29 15.14 32.70 25.89
C TYR A 29 16.05 32.01 26.91
N THR A 30 16.91 32.76 27.56
CA THR A 30 17.73 32.26 28.68
C THR A 30 16.87 31.74 29.82
N THR A 31 15.80 32.50 30.20
CA THR A 31 14.84 32.09 31.20
C THR A 31 14.08 30.82 30.82
N ALA A 32 13.64 30.73 29.55
CA ALA A 32 12.98 29.54 29.05
C ALA A 32 13.91 28.31 29.08
N LYS A 33 15.19 28.43 28.64
CA LYS A 33 16.17 27.33 28.71
C LYS A 33 16.42 26.88 30.16
N LEU A 34 16.52 27.81 31.09
CA LEU A 34 16.67 27.48 32.50
C LEU A 34 15.44 26.75 33.05
N ALA A 35 14.23 27.19 32.70
CA ALA A 35 13.00 26.52 33.09
C ALA A 35 12.93 25.09 32.54
N ILE A 36 13.36 24.85 31.29
CA ILE A 36 13.44 23.51 30.68
C ILE A 36 14.43 22.63 31.43
N GLN A 37 15.63 23.16 31.79
CA GLN A 37 16.63 22.43 32.56
C GLN A 37 16.14 22.04 33.95
N GLN A 38 15.30 22.89 34.58
CA GLN A 38 14.67 22.66 35.86
C GLN A 38 13.38 21.85 35.80
N SER A 39 12.96 21.44 34.59
CA SER A 39 11.67 20.75 34.36
C SER A 39 10.45 21.57 34.79
N GLU A 40 10.55 22.90 34.76
CA GLU A 40 9.47 23.85 35.04
C GLU A 40 8.66 24.12 33.74
N TRP A 41 7.93 23.11 33.24
CA TRP A 41 7.30 23.13 31.91
C TRP A 41 6.30 24.27 31.71
N SER A 42 5.50 24.62 32.71
CA SER A 42 4.56 25.73 32.64
C SER A 42 5.27 27.07 32.47
N LYS A 43 6.44 27.24 33.09
CA LYS A 43 7.26 28.43 32.91
C LYS A 43 7.95 28.46 31.57
N ALA A 44 8.42 27.31 31.08
CA ALA A 44 8.92 27.21 29.70
C ALA A 44 7.85 27.59 28.68
N ASP A 45 6.61 27.11 28.85
CA ASP A 45 5.45 27.45 28.00
C ASP A 45 5.12 28.95 28.02
N GLU A 46 5.29 29.61 29.18
CA GLU A 46 5.09 31.08 29.29
C GLU A 46 6.20 31.89 28.60
N TRP A 47 7.47 31.46 28.73
CA TRP A 47 8.61 32.26 28.29
C TRP A 47 9.05 32.00 26.85
N LEU A 48 8.81 30.82 26.24
CA LEU A 48 9.16 30.55 24.85
C LEU A 48 8.42 31.46 23.84
N PRO A 49 7.10 31.73 23.98
CA PRO A 49 6.44 32.72 23.12
C PRO A 49 7.02 34.14 23.25
N LYS A 50 7.39 34.56 24.46
CA LYS A 50 8.05 35.86 24.69
C LYS A 50 9.42 35.90 24.01
N ALA A 51 10.19 34.83 24.10
CA ALA A 51 11.48 34.70 23.44
C ALA A 51 11.34 34.77 21.91
N MET A 52 10.34 34.10 21.31
CA MET A 52 10.05 34.20 19.88
C MET A 52 9.66 35.62 19.44
N ALA A 53 9.03 36.40 20.32
CA ALA A 53 8.67 37.78 20.01
C ALA A 53 9.87 38.72 20.04
N VAL A 54 10.85 38.46 20.91
CA VAL A 54 12.08 39.26 21.04
C VAL A 54 13.15 38.84 20.03
N GLU A 55 13.21 37.54 19.68
CA GLU A 55 14.15 36.97 18.71
C GLU A 55 13.38 36.31 17.55
N PRO A 56 12.65 37.09 16.71
CA PRO A 56 11.79 36.51 15.64
C PRO A 56 12.58 35.78 14.55
N ASP A 57 13.87 36.09 14.36
CA ASP A 57 14.76 35.51 13.37
C ASP A 57 15.58 34.33 13.93
N ASN A 58 15.23 33.84 15.14
CA ASN A 58 15.92 32.70 15.75
C ASN A 58 15.08 31.42 15.59
N PRO A 59 15.40 30.53 14.61
CA PRO A 59 14.64 29.31 14.37
C PRO A 59 14.84 28.20 15.42
N GLU A 60 15.84 28.35 16.33
CA GLU A 60 16.05 27.41 17.43
C GLU A 60 14.85 27.43 18.39
N ILE A 61 14.31 28.61 18.69
CA ILE A 61 13.26 28.80 19.71
C ILE A 61 11.98 28.01 19.35
N PRO A 62 11.39 28.12 18.14
CA PRO A 62 10.21 27.33 17.82
C PRO A 62 10.50 25.82 17.80
N ILE A 63 11.72 25.34 17.43
CA ILE A 63 12.03 23.91 17.53
C ILE A 63 12.01 23.47 19.01
N VAL A 64 12.67 24.22 19.88
CA VAL A 64 12.68 23.92 21.33
C VAL A 64 11.26 23.93 21.89
N TYR A 65 10.43 24.89 21.49
CA TYR A 65 9.03 24.96 21.93
C TYR A 65 8.23 23.74 21.44
N ALA A 66 8.41 23.35 20.20
CA ALA A 66 7.79 22.15 19.64
C ALA A 66 8.08 20.88 20.46
N ILE A 67 9.36 20.65 20.77
CA ILE A 67 9.78 19.37 21.40
C ILE A 67 9.67 19.37 22.93
N GLU A 68 9.89 20.51 23.58
CA GLU A 68 9.93 20.55 25.06
C GLU A 68 8.57 20.88 25.68
N VAL A 69 7.64 21.47 24.94
CA VAL A 69 6.31 21.81 25.46
C VAL A 69 5.22 21.10 24.67
N HIS A 70 5.04 21.39 23.38
CA HIS A 70 3.93 20.83 22.61
C HIS A 70 3.96 19.30 22.56
N ALA A 71 5.09 18.68 22.22
CA ALA A 71 5.21 17.21 22.15
C ALA A 71 4.98 16.56 23.51
N ARG A 72 5.47 17.15 24.63
CA ARG A 72 5.23 16.64 25.99
C ARG A 72 3.75 16.68 26.35
N ASN A 73 3.06 17.72 25.94
CA ASN A 73 1.62 17.89 26.15
C ASN A 73 0.77 17.09 25.14
N LYS A 74 1.41 16.36 24.23
CA LYS A 74 0.76 15.64 23.11
C LYS A 74 -0.05 16.58 22.19
N ASP A 75 0.32 17.85 22.16
CA ASP A 75 -0.22 18.84 21.23
C ASP A 75 0.54 18.74 19.89
N TRP A 76 0.18 17.73 19.11
CA TRP A 76 0.83 17.43 17.83
C TRP A 76 0.65 18.55 16.79
N LYS A 77 -0.49 19.23 16.85
CA LYS A 77 -0.75 20.36 15.95
C LYS A 77 0.14 21.56 16.30
N GLY A 78 0.24 21.91 17.58
CA GLY A 78 1.14 22.97 18.04
C GLY A 78 2.59 22.65 17.72
N MET A 79 3.01 21.40 17.92
CA MET A 79 4.35 20.94 17.53
C MET A 79 4.61 21.12 16.03
N TYR A 80 3.70 20.68 15.18
CA TYR A 80 3.80 20.84 13.72
C TYR A 80 3.89 22.32 13.32
N ASP A 81 3.04 23.17 13.88
CA ASP A 81 3.02 24.60 13.57
C ASP A 81 4.34 25.29 13.95
N MET A 82 4.94 24.89 15.08
CA MET A 82 6.24 25.40 15.50
C MET A 82 7.37 24.92 14.59
N PHE A 83 7.32 23.67 14.13
CA PHE A 83 8.28 23.19 13.13
C PHE A 83 8.16 23.95 11.80
N GLN A 84 6.93 24.20 11.31
CA GLN A 84 6.73 25.01 10.11
C GLN A 84 7.24 26.45 10.30
N LYS A 85 7.04 27.04 11.48
CA LYS A 85 7.58 28.34 11.82
C LYS A 85 9.11 28.36 11.78
N ALA A 86 9.79 27.36 12.35
CA ALA A 86 11.24 27.26 12.30
C ALA A 86 11.77 27.20 10.85
N ILE A 87 11.16 26.35 10.00
CA ILE A 87 11.48 26.21 8.58
C ILE A 87 11.29 27.55 7.84
N SER A 88 10.21 28.29 8.15
CA SER A 88 9.90 29.57 7.49
C SER A 88 10.88 30.68 7.83
N ILE A 89 11.56 30.60 8.96
CA ILE A 89 12.60 31.58 9.37
C ILE A 89 13.87 31.38 8.54
N ASP A 90 14.50 30.23 8.65
CA ASP A 90 15.68 29.87 7.84
C ASP A 90 15.92 28.34 7.90
N PRO A 91 15.57 27.59 6.85
CA PRO A 91 15.72 26.13 6.82
C PRO A 91 17.17 25.65 6.82
N ASN A 92 18.12 26.51 6.38
CA ASN A 92 19.54 26.16 6.22
C ASN A 92 20.38 26.59 7.42
N LYS A 93 19.89 27.46 8.28
CA LYS A 93 20.60 27.91 9.48
C LYS A 93 20.87 26.70 10.38
N LYS A 94 22.13 26.55 10.78
CA LYS A 94 22.50 25.51 11.75
C LYS A 94 22.16 25.96 13.16
N VAL A 95 21.48 25.10 13.87
CA VAL A 95 21.10 25.30 15.29
C VAL A 95 21.50 24.10 16.12
N GLU A 96 21.76 24.33 17.40
CA GLU A 96 22.10 23.27 18.34
C GLU A 96 20.87 22.89 19.17
N ILE A 97 20.36 21.69 18.96
CA ILE A 97 19.24 21.14 19.76
C ILE A 97 19.73 19.91 20.50
N ARG A 98 19.68 19.93 21.83
CA ARG A 98 20.16 18.81 22.69
C ARG A 98 21.53 18.28 22.29
N THR A 99 22.50 19.18 22.08
CA THR A 99 23.90 18.88 21.67
C THR A 99 24.09 18.41 20.22
N VAL A 100 23.05 18.39 19.40
CA VAL A 100 23.11 18.05 17.98
C VAL A 100 23.07 19.35 17.16
N PHE A 101 24.13 19.62 16.38
CA PHE A 101 24.28 20.84 15.57
C PHE A 101 24.01 20.51 14.08
N LEU A 102 22.80 20.80 13.60
CA LEU A 102 22.34 20.52 12.23
C LEU A 102 21.56 21.71 11.65
N PRO A 103 21.36 21.77 10.32
CA PRO A 103 20.42 22.68 9.71
C PRO A 103 19.00 22.50 10.27
N VAL A 104 18.26 23.60 10.36
CA VAL A 104 16.85 23.59 10.82
C VAL A 104 16.00 22.55 10.09
N SER A 105 16.13 22.47 8.76
CA SER A 105 15.39 21.48 7.96
C SER A 105 15.69 20.03 8.38
N GLU A 106 16.94 19.72 8.68
CA GLU A 106 17.34 18.39 9.15
C GLU A 106 16.87 18.13 10.59
N GLN A 107 16.98 19.12 11.50
CA GLN A 107 16.47 19.00 12.87
C GLN A 107 14.96 18.72 12.85
N VAL A 108 14.22 19.55 12.13
CA VAL A 108 12.75 19.38 12.00
C VAL A 108 12.39 18.04 11.39
N ASN A 109 13.08 17.63 10.31
CA ASN A 109 12.82 16.30 9.71
C ASN A 109 13.07 15.16 10.71
N ASN A 110 14.18 15.18 11.44
CA ASN A 110 14.52 14.14 12.40
C ASN A 110 13.48 14.03 13.52
N TYR A 111 13.04 15.15 14.09
CA TYR A 111 12.00 15.14 15.13
C TYR A 111 10.62 14.77 14.56
N THR A 112 10.30 15.21 13.35
CA THR A 112 9.06 14.80 12.66
C THR A 112 9.03 13.28 12.48
N GLN A 113 10.11 12.67 11.96
CA GLN A 113 10.20 11.23 11.80
C GLN A 113 10.14 10.49 13.14
N PHE A 114 10.81 11.00 14.16
CA PHE A 114 10.79 10.40 15.50
C PHE A 114 9.37 10.34 16.08
N TYR A 115 8.67 11.46 16.13
CA TYR A 115 7.32 11.52 16.72
C TYR A 115 6.26 10.86 15.82
N TRP A 116 6.41 10.95 14.50
CA TRP A 116 5.59 10.19 13.58
C TRP A 116 5.71 8.69 13.83
N ALA A 117 6.93 8.16 13.88
CA ALA A 117 7.18 6.74 14.12
C ALA A 117 6.66 6.29 15.49
N GLU A 118 6.81 7.13 16.54
CA GLU A 118 6.26 6.85 17.86
C GLU A 118 4.74 6.68 17.82
N GLN A 119 4.03 7.61 17.17
CA GLN A 119 2.57 7.54 17.08
C GLN A 119 2.14 6.39 16.15
N PHE A 120 2.77 6.25 15.00
CA PHE A 120 2.46 5.19 14.05
C PHE A 120 2.63 3.79 14.67
N ASN A 121 3.75 3.54 15.36
CA ASN A 121 4.01 2.26 16.00
C ASN A 121 3.02 1.94 17.13
N LYS A 122 2.60 2.93 17.92
CA LYS A 122 1.52 2.75 18.91
C LYS A 122 0.20 2.34 18.25
N GLY A 123 -0.12 2.91 17.10
CA GLY A 123 -1.27 2.48 16.32
C GLY A 123 -1.15 1.04 15.82
N VAL A 124 0.03 0.65 15.35
CA VAL A 124 0.33 -0.74 14.92
C VAL A 124 0.24 -1.72 16.11
N GLU A 125 0.71 -1.34 17.30
CA GLU A 125 0.57 -2.16 18.51
C GLU A 125 -0.91 -2.43 18.83
N LYS A 126 -1.76 -1.40 18.78
CA LYS A 126 -3.20 -1.55 18.97
C LYS A 126 -3.84 -2.45 17.91
N PHE A 127 -3.38 -2.36 16.69
CA PHE A 127 -3.85 -3.24 15.62
C PHE A 127 -3.48 -4.72 15.86
N LYS A 128 -2.30 -4.98 16.43
CA LYS A 128 -1.87 -6.34 16.80
C LYS A 128 -2.70 -6.92 17.96
N GLU A 129 -3.17 -6.09 18.90
CA GLU A 129 -4.02 -6.53 20.02
C GLU A 129 -5.33 -7.18 19.51
N ILE A 130 -5.81 -6.84 18.30
CA ILE A 130 -7.00 -7.44 17.68
C ILE A 130 -6.83 -8.96 17.48
N GLN A 131 -5.61 -9.42 17.17
CA GLN A 131 -5.35 -10.85 16.94
C GLN A 131 -5.45 -11.68 18.23
N SER A 132 -5.10 -11.06 19.37
CA SER A 132 -5.14 -11.72 20.68
C SER A 132 -6.49 -11.58 21.39
N ASP A 133 -7.29 -10.57 21.01
CA ASP A 133 -8.59 -10.27 21.62
C ASP A 133 -9.57 -9.75 20.54
N PRO A 134 -10.08 -10.66 19.66
CA PRO A 134 -10.97 -10.29 18.56
C PRO A 134 -12.31 -9.68 19.00
N ASP A 135 -12.78 -10.01 20.20
CA ASP A 135 -14.06 -9.53 20.73
C ASP A 135 -14.06 -8.01 20.99
N ASN A 136 -12.86 -7.44 21.23
CA ASN A 136 -12.65 -6.01 21.41
C ASN A 136 -12.14 -5.29 20.18
N LYS A 137 -12.28 -5.88 18.96
CA LYS A 137 -11.80 -5.32 17.69
C LYS A 137 -12.14 -3.84 17.52
N SER A 138 -13.40 -3.45 17.69
CA SER A 138 -13.84 -2.06 17.48
C SER A 138 -13.15 -1.07 18.43
N LYS A 139 -12.86 -1.47 19.67
CA LYS A 139 -12.12 -0.65 20.64
C LYS A 139 -10.69 -0.45 20.15
N TYR A 140 -9.98 -1.53 19.82
CA TYR A 140 -8.59 -1.44 19.37
C TYR A 140 -8.44 -0.67 18.06
N LEU A 141 -9.39 -0.83 17.12
CA LEU A 141 -9.41 -0.02 15.90
C LEU A 141 -9.58 1.47 16.21
N SER A 142 -10.45 1.85 17.15
CA SER A 142 -10.65 3.25 17.55
C SER A 142 -9.41 3.84 18.20
N GLU A 143 -8.72 3.05 19.06
CA GLU A 143 -7.44 3.45 19.66
C GLU A 143 -6.34 3.58 18.60
N ALA A 144 -6.23 2.63 17.66
CA ALA A 144 -5.28 2.68 16.55
C ALA A 144 -5.50 3.91 15.66
N ILE A 145 -6.76 4.19 15.29
CA ILE A 145 -7.14 5.39 14.51
C ILE A 145 -6.70 6.67 15.22
N THR A 146 -6.84 6.75 16.55
CA THR A 146 -6.38 7.91 17.30
C THR A 146 -4.87 8.12 17.13
N TYR A 147 -4.07 7.07 17.24
CA TYR A 147 -2.63 7.17 17.06
C TYR A 147 -2.23 7.45 15.59
N PHE A 148 -2.87 6.82 14.60
CA PHE A 148 -2.61 7.12 13.19
C PHE A 148 -3.05 8.54 12.81
N THR A 149 -4.12 9.05 13.42
CA THR A 149 -4.53 10.45 13.25
C THR A 149 -3.47 11.39 13.83
N ASN A 150 -2.92 11.10 15.00
CA ASN A 150 -1.79 11.86 15.55
C ASN A 150 -0.58 11.81 14.60
N ALA A 151 -0.24 10.62 14.07
CA ALA A 151 0.84 10.46 13.09
C ALA A 151 0.60 11.32 11.84
N SER A 152 -0.63 11.41 11.34
CA SER A 152 -0.97 12.26 10.17
C SER A 152 -0.87 13.76 10.46
N ILE A 153 -1.04 14.17 11.71
CA ILE A 153 -0.83 15.57 12.13
C ILE A 153 0.67 15.87 12.21
N VAL A 154 1.45 14.94 12.77
CA VAL A 154 2.91 15.07 12.90
C VAL A 154 3.58 15.11 11.53
N ASN A 155 3.22 14.20 10.63
CA ASN A 155 3.72 14.15 9.26
C ASN A 155 2.56 14.06 8.25
N PRO A 156 1.99 15.21 7.84
CA PRO A 156 0.85 15.24 6.92
C PRO A 156 1.20 14.87 5.47
N ASN A 157 2.45 14.59 5.17
CA ASN A 157 2.89 14.20 3.83
C ASN A 157 3.22 12.71 3.71
N ASP A 158 3.04 11.93 4.77
CA ASP A 158 3.29 10.49 4.74
C ASP A 158 2.09 9.72 4.18
N PRO A 159 2.20 9.09 2.99
CA PRO A 159 1.08 8.37 2.37
C PRO A 159 0.73 7.08 3.11
N GLN A 160 1.71 6.45 3.80
CA GLN A 160 1.51 5.21 4.53
C GLN A 160 0.48 5.39 5.66
N THR A 161 0.53 6.52 6.35
CA THR A 161 -0.42 6.84 7.43
C THR A 161 -1.86 6.89 6.90
N TYR A 162 -2.08 7.56 5.78
CA TYR A 162 -3.41 7.64 5.16
C TYR A 162 -3.89 6.29 4.60
N THR A 163 -2.99 5.51 4.01
CA THR A 163 -3.29 4.14 3.57
C THR A 163 -3.73 3.28 4.76
N THR A 164 -3.06 3.40 5.91
CA THR A 164 -3.39 2.64 7.12
C THR A 164 -4.71 3.10 7.74
N LEU A 165 -4.95 4.42 7.82
CA LEU A 165 -6.24 4.97 8.26
C LEU A 165 -7.39 4.47 7.39
N SER A 166 -7.19 4.44 6.07
CA SER A 166 -8.20 3.92 5.14
C SER A 166 -8.56 2.46 5.44
N LYS A 167 -7.57 1.61 5.69
CA LYS A 167 -7.80 0.21 6.08
C LYS A 167 -8.56 0.10 7.40
N CYS A 168 -8.20 0.90 8.40
CA CYS A 168 -8.89 0.91 9.70
C CYS A 168 -10.38 1.30 9.55
N TYR A 169 -10.66 2.32 8.76
CA TYR A 169 -12.06 2.74 8.52
C TYR A 169 -12.84 1.74 7.68
N LEU A 170 -12.19 1.06 6.73
CA LEU A 170 -12.83 -0.04 6.00
C LEU A 170 -13.19 -1.20 6.94
N ASP A 171 -12.33 -1.52 7.90
CA ASP A 171 -12.58 -2.57 8.91
C ASP A 171 -13.67 -2.19 9.93
N LEU A 172 -13.98 -0.90 10.06
CA LEU A 172 -15.14 -0.37 10.80
C LEU A 172 -16.40 -0.22 9.93
N ASP A 173 -16.34 -0.61 8.64
CA ASP A 173 -17.38 -0.41 7.61
C ASP A 173 -17.73 1.08 7.34
N ASP A 174 -16.84 2.00 7.73
CA ASP A 174 -16.95 3.43 7.38
C ASP A 174 -16.34 3.67 5.99
N LYS A 175 -17.08 3.29 4.97
CA LYS A 175 -16.65 3.33 3.57
C LYS A 175 -16.33 4.75 3.10
N GLU A 176 -17.07 5.75 3.59
CA GLU A 176 -16.86 7.14 3.19
C GLU A 176 -15.48 7.64 3.62
N LYS A 177 -15.11 7.43 4.88
CA LYS A 177 -13.78 7.79 5.37
C LYS A 177 -12.68 6.93 4.75
N ALA A 178 -12.92 5.62 4.56
CA ALA A 178 -11.96 4.76 3.88
C ALA A 178 -11.62 5.28 2.49
N ILE A 179 -12.62 5.67 1.68
CA ILE A 179 -12.44 6.28 0.36
C ILE A 179 -11.70 7.61 0.46
N GLY A 180 -12.06 8.47 1.42
CA GLY A 180 -11.41 9.77 1.62
C GLY A 180 -9.91 9.62 1.89
N PHE A 181 -9.57 8.77 2.87
CA PHE A 181 -8.17 8.58 3.25
C PHE A 181 -7.32 7.89 2.18
N ILE A 182 -7.85 6.90 1.44
CA ILE A 182 -7.04 6.26 0.39
C ILE A 182 -6.79 7.20 -0.79
N LYS A 183 -7.73 8.07 -1.14
CA LYS A 183 -7.50 9.12 -2.13
C LYS A 183 -6.43 10.10 -1.68
N THR A 184 -6.48 10.52 -0.40
CA THR A 184 -5.42 11.36 0.18
C THR A 184 -4.06 10.69 0.11
N ALA A 185 -3.95 9.38 0.37
CA ALA A 185 -2.68 8.65 0.24
C ALA A 185 -2.12 8.72 -1.18
N VAL A 186 -2.95 8.53 -2.20
CA VAL A 186 -2.54 8.65 -3.61
C VAL A 186 -2.17 10.09 -3.97
N GLU A 187 -2.88 11.09 -3.46
CA GLU A 187 -2.56 12.51 -3.67
C GLU A 187 -1.20 12.90 -3.06
N LYS A 188 -0.85 12.32 -1.89
CA LYS A 188 0.44 12.58 -1.23
C LYS A 188 1.62 11.97 -1.96
N ASP A 189 1.45 10.80 -2.56
CA ASP A 189 2.46 10.15 -3.40
C ASP A 189 1.80 9.41 -4.57
N PRO A 190 1.56 10.10 -5.70
CA PRO A 190 0.97 9.50 -6.89
C PRO A 190 1.86 8.42 -7.55
N GLU A 191 3.17 8.45 -7.27
CA GLU A 191 4.13 7.48 -7.80
C GLU A 191 4.38 6.29 -6.84
N SER A 192 3.66 6.21 -5.72
CA SER A 192 3.72 5.06 -4.81
C SER A 192 2.93 3.87 -5.38
N PHE A 193 3.63 2.75 -5.62
CA PHE A 193 2.98 1.48 -5.95
C PHE A 193 1.95 1.10 -4.89
N THR A 194 2.38 1.09 -3.62
CA THR A 194 1.52 0.69 -2.48
C THR A 194 0.25 1.52 -2.38
N SER A 195 0.35 2.84 -2.54
CA SER A 195 -0.82 3.72 -2.48
C SER A 195 -1.81 3.42 -3.61
N ASN A 196 -1.33 3.29 -4.85
CA ASN A 196 -2.17 3.01 -6.01
C ASN A 196 -2.78 1.59 -5.95
N PHE A 197 -1.98 0.57 -5.66
CA PHE A 197 -2.46 -0.81 -5.58
C PHE A 197 -3.52 -0.96 -4.46
N THR A 198 -3.23 -0.43 -3.27
CA THR A 198 -4.18 -0.46 -2.15
C THR A 198 -5.44 0.38 -2.45
N ALA A 199 -5.31 1.48 -3.20
CA ALA A 199 -6.48 2.26 -3.62
C ALA A 199 -7.41 1.42 -4.49
N GLY A 200 -6.91 0.70 -5.47
CA GLY A 200 -7.70 -0.24 -6.25
C GLY A 200 -8.48 -1.22 -5.37
N GLN A 201 -7.79 -1.86 -4.43
CA GLN A 201 -8.39 -2.84 -3.52
C GLN A 201 -9.47 -2.24 -2.60
N ILE A 202 -9.18 -1.11 -1.95
CA ILE A 202 -10.11 -0.48 -1.00
C ILE A 202 -11.33 0.08 -1.72
N LEU A 203 -11.15 0.77 -2.85
CA LEU A 203 -12.24 1.34 -3.61
C LEU A 203 -13.18 0.25 -4.13
N LEU A 204 -12.63 -0.89 -4.58
CA LEU A 204 -13.43 -2.04 -4.99
C LEU A 204 -14.24 -2.63 -3.81
N ARG A 205 -13.60 -2.83 -2.65
CA ARG A 205 -14.26 -3.31 -1.43
C ARG A 205 -15.32 -2.32 -0.90
N CYS A 206 -15.15 -1.03 -1.15
CA CYS A 206 -16.17 -0.02 -0.85
C CYS A 206 -17.35 -0.04 -1.82
N GLY A 207 -17.31 -0.86 -2.87
CA GLY A 207 -18.39 -1.03 -3.83
C GLY A 207 -18.29 -0.15 -5.07
N LEU A 208 -17.14 0.48 -5.32
CA LEU A 208 -16.90 1.14 -6.58
C LEU A 208 -16.67 0.09 -7.67
N GLY A 209 -17.32 0.25 -8.81
CA GLY A 209 -17.22 -0.71 -9.92
C GLY A 209 -15.84 -0.76 -10.56
N SER A 210 -15.54 -1.88 -11.24
CA SER A 210 -14.24 -2.16 -11.87
C SER A 210 -13.74 -1.02 -12.74
N LYS A 211 -14.61 -0.34 -13.49
CA LYS A 211 -14.26 0.82 -14.31
C LYS A 211 -13.64 1.98 -13.52
N ALA A 212 -14.08 2.20 -12.29
CA ALA A 212 -13.59 3.29 -11.43
C ALA A 212 -12.22 2.98 -10.82
N VAL A 213 -11.85 1.70 -10.66
CA VAL A 213 -10.59 1.29 -10.02
C VAL A 213 -9.47 0.98 -11.01
N ILE A 214 -9.80 0.72 -12.28
CA ILE A 214 -8.80 0.49 -13.35
C ILE A 214 -7.69 1.54 -13.38
N PRO A 215 -7.92 2.86 -13.26
CA PRO A 215 -6.85 3.85 -13.28
C PRO A 215 -5.78 3.63 -12.21
N TYR A 216 -6.17 3.18 -11.02
CA TYR A 216 -5.26 2.91 -9.91
C TYR A 216 -4.41 1.66 -10.15
N TYR A 217 -5.02 0.55 -10.59
CA TYR A 217 -4.26 -0.65 -10.95
C TYR A 217 -3.36 -0.42 -12.17
N LYS A 218 -3.80 0.34 -13.17
CA LYS A 218 -2.95 0.75 -14.30
C LYS A 218 -1.73 1.53 -13.82
N LYS A 219 -1.90 2.46 -12.89
CA LYS A 219 -0.79 3.23 -12.32
C LYS A 219 0.16 2.33 -11.53
N ALA A 220 -0.37 1.41 -10.72
CA ALA A 220 0.45 0.41 -10.01
C ALA A 220 1.29 -0.42 -11.00
N VAL A 221 0.70 -0.93 -12.07
CA VAL A 221 1.42 -1.69 -13.13
C VAL A 221 2.44 -0.82 -13.87
N GLN A 222 2.17 0.47 -14.08
CA GLN A 222 3.17 1.38 -14.67
C GLN A 222 4.40 1.57 -13.77
N ILE A 223 4.21 1.58 -12.46
CA ILE A 223 5.29 1.74 -11.47
C ILE A 223 6.08 0.43 -11.32
N GLU A 224 5.39 -0.70 -11.22
CA GLU A 224 5.98 -2.04 -11.11
C GLU A 224 5.44 -2.97 -12.22
N PRO A 225 5.99 -2.91 -13.45
CA PRO A 225 5.45 -3.65 -14.60
C PRO A 225 5.52 -5.17 -14.49
N SER A 226 6.37 -5.70 -13.61
CA SER A 226 6.53 -7.14 -13.38
C SER A 226 5.77 -7.66 -12.17
N ASN A 227 4.98 -6.83 -11.50
CA ASN A 227 4.22 -7.24 -10.32
C ASN A 227 2.98 -8.04 -10.73
N SER A 228 3.05 -9.36 -10.59
CA SER A 228 2.00 -10.29 -11.02
C SER A 228 0.66 -10.05 -10.34
N ASN A 229 0.67 -9.66 -9.05
CA ASN A 229 -0.57 -9.34 -8.35
C ASN A 229 -1.27 -8.11 -8.95
N ALA A 230 -0.52 -7.05 -9.26
CA ALA A 230 -1.09 -5.86 -9.88
C ALA A 230 -1.61 -6.14 -11.29
N LEU A 231 -0.88 -6.96 -12.06
CA LEU A 231 -1.30 -7.40 -13.40
C LEU A 231 -2.57 -8.25 -13.33
N ARG A 232 -2.63 -9.21 -12.40
CA ARG A 232 -3.82 -10.06 -12.18
C ARG A 232 -5.05 -9.22 -11.84
N GLU A 233 -4.95 -8.30 -10.88
CA GLU A 233 -6.06 -7.43 -10.52
C GLU A 233 -6.50 -6.55 -11.70
N LEU A 234 -5.56 -5.97 -12.45
CA LEU A 234 -5.89 -5.17 -13.64
C LEU A 234 -6.58 -6.02 -14.71
N ALA A 235 -6.10 -7.23 -14.95
CA ALA A 235 -6.70 -8.14 -15.92
C ALA A 235 -8.13 -8.53 -15.52
N SER A 236 -8.37 -8.83 -14.24
CA SER A 236 -9.71 -9.10 -13.71
C SER A 236 -10.64 -7.91 -13.91
N MET A 237 -10.18 -6.69 -13.65
CA MET A 237 -11.00 -5.48 -13.85
C MET A 237 -11.37 -5.27 -15.32
N TYR A 238 -10.44 -5.54 -16.25
CA TYR A 238 -10.76 -5.51 -17.70
C TYR A 238 -11.77 -6.58 -18.09
N TYR A 239 -11.64 -7.77 -17.52
CA TYR A 239 -12.61 -8.85 -17.74
C TYR A 239 -14.02 -8.44 -17.27
N ASP A 240 -14.15 -7.90 -16.05
CA ASP A 240 -15.42 -7.49 -15.48
C ASP A 240 -16.16 -6.43 -16.29
N ILE A 241 -15.45 -5.53 -16.98
CA ILE A 241 -16.06 -4.52 -17.86
C ILE A 241 -16.26 -5.01 -19.31
N GLY A 242 -16.00 -6.29 -19.57
CA GLY A 242 -16.17 -6.90 -20.90
C GLY A 242 -15.00 -6.69 -21.87
N GLU A 243 -13.93 -6.03 -21.46
CA GLU A 243 -12.73 -5.78 -22.26
C GLU A 243 -11.80 -7.01 -22.28
N LYS A 244 -12.37 -8.18 -22.69
CA LYS A 244 -11.71 -9.49 -22.62
C LYS A 244 -10.35 -9.51 -23.36
N GLY A 245 -10.24 -8.84 -24.52
CA GLY A 245 -8.99 -8.76 -25.26
C GLY A 245 -7.87 -8.04 -24.48
N GLN A 246 -8.20 -6.99 -23.74
CA GLN A 246 -7.24 -6.31 -22.86
C GLN A 246 -6.87 -7.18 -21.66
N SER A 247 -7.85 -7.87 -21.07
CA SER A 247 -7.62 -8.82 -19.98
C SER A 247 -6.61 -9.91 -20.39
N ILE A 248 -6.82 -10.56 -21.54
CA ILE A 248 -5.90 -11.58 -22.09
C ILE A 248 -4.48 -11.03 -22.25
N LYS A 249 -4.34 -9.82 -22.80
CA LYS A 249 -3.02 -9.19 -22.97
C LYS A 249 -2.31 -9.02 -21.62
N VAL A 250 -3.02 -8.50 -20.63
CA VAL A 250 -2.44 -8.26 -19.31
C VAL A 250 -2.07 -9.57 -18.61
N PHE A 251 -2.90 -10.64 -18.71
CA PHE A 251 -2.55 -11.96 -18.19
C PHE A 251 -1.30 -12.55 -18.87
N LYS A 252 -1.17 -12.42 -20.19
CA LYS A 252 0.03 -12.87 -20.91
C LYS A 252 1.28 -12.12 -20.48
N ASP A 253 1.18 -10.81 -20.23
CA ASP A 253 2.29 -10.02 -19.69
C ASP A 253 2.64 -10.45 -18.25
N ALA A 254 1.65 -10.75 -17.40
CA ALA A 254 1.85 -11.28 -16.06
C ALA A 254 2.58 -12.65 -16.09
N ILE A 255 2.09 -13.60 -16.87
CA ILE A 255 2.66 -14.94 -17.01
C ILE A 255 4.14 -14.88 -17.44
N LYS A 256 4.46 -13.97 -18.39
CA LYS A 256 5.83 -13.80 -18.88
C LYS A 256 6.80 -13.37 -17.80
N ASN A 257 6.34 -12.56 -16.84
CA ASN A 257 7.17 -11.96 -15.79
C ASN A 257 7.21 -12.81 -14.52
N GLU A 258 6.22 -13.71 -14.31
CA GLU A 258 6.08 -14.49 -13.08
C GLU A 258 7.10 -15.64 -13.01
N GLN A 259 7.76 -15.76 -11.85
CA GLN A 259 8.73 -16.82 -11.56
C GLN A 259 8.19 -17.85 -10.55
N ASP A 260 7.25 -17.45 -9.69
CA ASP A 260 6.59 -18.37 -8.76
C ASP A 260 5.64 -19.30 -9.51
N LYS A 261 5.84 -20.61 -9.37
CA LYS A 261 5.08 -21.63 -10.11
C LYS A 261 3.60 -21.64 -9.73
N VAL A 262 3.27 -21.42 -8.45
CA VAL A 262 1.88 -21.43 -7.96
C VAL A 262 1.13 -20.23 -8.53
N ILE A 263 1.72 -19.04 -8.40
CA ILE A 263 1.12 -17.81 -8.96
C ILE A 263 0.98 -17.92 -10.49
N LYS A 264 1.98 -18.50 -11.15
CA LYS A 264 1.97 -18.70 -12.60
C LYS A 264 0.88 -19.70 -13.04
N ALA A 265 0.66 -20.76 -12.26
CA ALA A 265 -0.46 -21.69 -12.49
C ALA A 265 -1.81 -20.97 -12.39
N ASP A 266 -2.02 -20.16 -11.35
CA ASP A 266 -3.24 -19.35 -11.19
C ASP A 266 -3.46 -18.38 -12.37
N LEU A 267 -2.40 -17.75 -12.88
CA LEU A 267 -2.49 -16.85 -14.03
C LEU A 267 -2.88 -17.60 -15.30
N PHE A 268 -2.31 -18.79 -15.57
CA PHE A 268 -2.70 -19.63 -16.68
C PHE A 268 -4.13 -20.14 -16.53
N PHE A 269 -4.55 -20.56 -15.34
CA PHE A 269 -5.92 -20.95 -15.07
C PHE A 269 -6.91 -19.84 -15.42
N ASN A 270 -6.69 -18.63 -14.93
CA ASN A 270 -7.56 -17.48 -15.24
C ASN A 270 -7.57 -17.14 -16.73
N LEU A 271 -6.43 -17.25 -17.41
CA LEU A 271 -6.35 -17.09 -18.86
C LEU A 271 -7.20 -18.14 -19.58
N GLY A 272 -7.15 -19.40 -19.15
CA GLY A 272 -7.97 -20.50 -19.67
C GLY A 272 -9.46 -20.24 -19.51
N VAL A 273 -9.89 -19.76 -18.33
CA VAL A 273 -11.29 -19.39 -18.06
C VAL A 273 -11.79 -18.31 -19.04
N ILE A 274 -10.98 -17.28 -19.29
CA ILE A 274 -11.37 -16.21 -20.23
C ILE A 274 -11.47 -16.75 -21.66
N HIS A 275 -10.52 -17.56 -22.10
CA HIS A 275 -10.57 -18.18 -23.40
C HIS A 275 -11.79 -19.11 -23.55
N ASN A 276 -12.13 -19.93 -22.56
CA ASN A 276 -13.34 -20.75 -22.56
C ASN A 276 -14.62 -19.91 -22.71
N GLN A 277 -14.71 -18.80 -21.98
CA GLN A 277 -15.87 -17.91 -22.05
C GLN A 277 -15.95 -17.11 -23.36
N MET A 278 -14.86 -17.06 -24.12
CA MET A 278 -14.81 -16.53 -25.48
C MET A 278 -15.01 -17.63 -26.53
N GLU A 279 -15.24 -18.85 -26.12
CA GLU A 279 -15.33 -20.05 -26.94
C GLU A 279 -14.07 -20.34 -27.79
N ASN A 280 -12.91 -19.79 -27.33
CA ASN A 280 -11.58 -20.08 -27.86
C ASN A 280 -11.03 -21.33 -27.17
N TYR A 281 -11.66 -22.48 -27.43
CA TYR A 281 -11.45 -23.69 -26.65
C TYR A 281 -10.04 -24.32 -26.81
N GLU A 282 -9.36 -24.11 -27.93
CA GLU A 282 -7.99 -24.58 -28.13
C GLU A 282 -7.00 -23.78 -27.29
N GLU A 283 -7.15 -22.45 -27.26
CA GLU A 283 -6.34 -21.59 -26.39
C GLU A 283 -6.66 -21.81 -24.92
N ALA A 284 -7.91 -22.12 -24.59
CA ALA A 284 -8.32 -22.45 -23.24
C ALA A 284 -7.69 -23.76 -22.77
N GLU A 285 -7.73 -24.83 -23.61
CA GLU A 285 -7.06 -26.09 -23.30
C GLU A 285 -5.59 -25.89 -23.02
N ASN A 286 -4.88 -25.18 -23.92
CA ASN A 286 -3.45 -24.91 -23.76
C ASN A 286 -3.14 -24.19 -22.43
N ALA A 287 -3.95 -23.20 -22.07
CA ALA A 287 -3.75 -22.44 -20.82
C ALA A 287 -4.03 -23.32 -19.59
N PHE A 288 -5.08 -24.13 -19.59
CA PHE A 288 -5.35 -25.05 -18.49
C PHE A 288 -4.31 -26.19 -18.38
N ASP A 289 -3.77 -26.65 -19.49
CA ASP A 289 -2.70 -27.66 -19.51
C ASP A 289 -1.42 -27.11 -18.86
N GLU A 290 -1.04 -25.90 -19.18
CA GLU A 290 0.08 -25.20 -18.52
C GLU A 290 -0.18 -24.98 -17.02
N ALA A 291 -1.41 -24.61 -16.64
CA ALA A 291 -1.80 -24.47 -15.23
C ALA A 291 -1.64 -25.80 -14.48
N TYR A 292 -2.19 -26.87 -15.04
CA TYR A 292 -2.13 -28.22 -14.47
C TYR A 292 -0.70 -28.78 -14.42
N TYR A 293 0.13 -28.52 -15.44
CA TYR A 293 1.55 -28.91 -15.45
C TYR A 293 2.35 -28.23 -14.32
N LEU A 294 2.02 -26.97 -14.01
CA LEU A 294 2.68 -26.22 -12.94
C LEU A 294 2.19 -26.62 -11.54
N ASN A 295 0.94 -27.10 -11.44
CA ASN A 295 0.30 -27.56 -10.22
C ASN A 295 -0.61 -28.76 -10.51
N GLU A 296 -0.03 -29.98 -10.43
CA GLU A 296 -0.73 -31.24 -10.75
C GLU A 296 -1.88 -31.57 -9.79
N ASP A 297 -1.93 -30.93 -8.62
CA ASP A 297 -3.01 -31.07 -7.64
C ASP A 297 -4.19 -30.13 -7.93
N ASP A 298 -4.12 -29.33 -9.01
CA ASP A 298 -5.15 -28.38 -9.40
C ASP A 298 -6.27 -29.08 -10.20
N PHE A 299 -7.26 -29.59 -9.48
CA PHE A 299 -8.44 -30.22 -10.09
C PHE A 299 -9.28 -29.24 -10.92
N GLU A 300 -9.28 -27.96 -10.58
CA GLU A 300 -10.02 -26.94 -11.32
C GLU A 300 -9.43 -26.73 -12.73
N ALA A 301 -8.11 -26.75 -12.86
CA ALA A 301 -7.47 -26.70 -14.16
C ALA A 301 -7.79 -27.94 -15.01
N ALA A 302 -7.76 -29.14 -14.40
CA ALA A 302 -8.14 -30.38 -15.08
C ALA A 302 -9.63 -30.37 -15.54
N LEU A 303 -10.53 -29.84 -14.73
CA LEU A 303 -11.94 -29.66 -15.11
C LEU A 303 -12.13 -28.58 -16.18
N GLY A 304 -11.33 -27.53 -16.14
CA GLY A 304 -11.25 -26.51 -17.19
C GLY A 304 -10.88 -27.11 -18.54
N MET A 305 -9.89 -28.02 -18.56
CA MET A 305 -9.55 -28.79 -19.79
C MET A 305 -10.74 -29.63 -20.26
N ALA A 306 -11.44 -30.32 -19.35
CA ALA A 306 -12.60 -31.10 -19.72
C ALA A 306 -13.71 -30.25 -20.34
N SER A 307 -13.95 -29.06 -19.81
CA SER A 307 -14.90 -28.08 -20.37
C SER A 307 -14.46 -27.58 -21.75
N SER A 308 -13.16 -27.34 -21.97
CA SER A 308 -12.64 -26.99 -23.30
C SER A 308 -12.84 -28.12 -24.31
N TYR A 309 -12.59 -29.36 -23.92
CA TYR A 309 -12.85 -30.55 -24.79
C TYR A 309 -14.35 -30.71 -25.10
N GLU A 310 -15.23 -30.50 -24.12
CA GLU A 310 -16.67 -30.51 -24.37
C GLU A 310 -17.08 -29.44 -25.39
N GLY A 311 -16.58 -28.21 -25.22
CA GLY A 311 -16.83 -27.10 -26.15
C GLY A 311 -16.33 -27.39 -27.57
N LEU A 312 -15.14 -27.97 -27.72
CA LEU A 312 -14.64 -28.41 -29.01
C LEU A 312 -15.53 -29.49 -29.61
N GLY A 313 -15.98 -30.47 -28.83
CA GLY A 313 -16.95 -31.48 -29.25
C GLY A 313 -18.23 -30.84 -29.79
N ASP A 314 -18.78 -29.85 -29.10
CA ASP A 314 -19.99 -29.12 -29.51
C ASP A 314 -19.76 -28.33 -30.82
N LYS A 315 -18.60 -27.70 -31.02
CA LYS A 315 -18.22 -26.99 -32.26
C LYS A 315 -18.22 -27.93 -33.47
N TYR A 316 -17.54 -29.08 -33.35
CA TYR A 316 -17.51 -30.09 -34.43
C TYR A 316 -18.86 -30.76 -34.65
N PHE A 317 -19.64 -31.00 -33.59
CA PHE A 317 -20.96 -31.56 -33.73
C PHE A 317 -21.92 -30.66 -34.51
N ASN A 318 -21.88 -29.35 -34.19
CA ASN A 318 -22.79 -28.37 -34.81
C ASN A 318 -22.27 -27.81 -36.14
N GLY A 319 -20.97 -27.80 -36.40
CA GLY A 319 -20.36 -27.12 -37.56
C GLY A 319 -20.49 -25.60 -37.44
N THR A 320 -20.17 -25.02 -36.25
CA THR A 320 -20.31 -23.58 -35.97
C THR A 320 -18.94 -22.90 -35.90
N ASP A 321 -18.92 -21.59 -36.06
CA ASP A 321 -17.75 -20.73 -35.84
C ASP A 321 -16.50 -21.11 -36.64
N GLY A 322 -16.67 -21.50 -37.93
CA GLY A 322 -15.59 -21.87 -38.81
C GLY A 322 -15.18 -23.34 -38.75
N PHE A 323 -15.76 -24.11 -37.83
CA PHE A 323 -15.57 -25.57 -37.77
C PHE A 323 -16.45 -26.27 -38.78
N THR A 324 -15.87 -27.23 -39.51
CA THR A 324 -16.66 -28.12 -40.37
C THR A 324 -17.31 -29.19 -39.49
N LYS A 325 -18.60 -29.46 -39.74
CA LYS A 325 -19.34 -30.51 -39.05
C LYS A 325 -18.66 -31.85 -39.21
N ASP A 326 -18.26 -32.47 -38.12
CA ASP A 326 -17.54 -33.74 -38.08
C ASP A 326 -17.90 -34.50 -36.79
N PHE A 327 -18.75 -35.49 -36.90
CA PHE A 327 -19.22 -36.28 -35.76
C PHE A 327 -18.13 -37.18 -35.19
N GLU A 328 -17.19 -37.67 -35.99
CA GLU A 328 -16.08 -38.49 -35.47
C GLU A 328 -15.14 -37.66 -34.61
N LEU A 329 -14.84 -36.41 -35.02
CA LEU A 329 -14.05 -35.49 -34.23
C LEU A 329 -14.81 -35.08 -32.99
N ALA A 330 -16.11 -34.83 -33.05
CA ALA A 330 -16.93 -34.51 -31.86
C ALA A 330 -16.85 -35.64 -30.82
N VAL A 331 -17.04 -36.90 -31.28
CA VAL A 331 -16.91 -38.09 -30.39
C VAL A 331 -15.52 -38.18 -29.75
N ARG A 332 -14.45 -37.90 -30.49
CA ARG A 332 -13.09 -37.91 -29.95
C ARG A 332 -12.91 -36.88 -28.82
N TRP A 333 -13.44 -35.67 -29.02
CA TRP A 333 -13.37 -34.62 -28.03
C TRP A 333 -14.21 -34.91 -26.77
N TYR A 334 -15.44 -35.41 -26.94
CA TYR A 334 -16.26 -35.84 -25.80
C TYR A 334 -15.60 -36.99 -25.01
N ARG A 335 -14.91 -37.92 -25.67
CA ARG A 335 -14.14 -38.98 -24.98
C ARG A 335 -12.97 -38.43 -24.19
N LYS A 336 -12.28 -37.39 -24.70
CA LYS A 336 -11.23 -36.71 -23.93
C LYS A 336 -11.80 -36.01 -22.68
N ALA A 337 -12.91 -35.32 -22.82
CA ALA A 337 -13.61 -34.70 -21.70
C ALA A 337 -14.02 -35.72 -20.64
N GLU A 338 -14.67 -36.81 -21.08
CA GLU A 338 -15.07 -37.91 -20.20
C GLU A 338 -13.88 -38.52 -19.44
N LYS A 339 -12.75 -38.73 -20.13
CA LYS A 339 -11.54 -39.26 -19.51
C LYS A 339 -11.03 -38.32 -18.42
N LYS A 340 -10.89 -37.03 -18.71
CA LYS A 340 -10.36 -36.04 -17.76
C LYS A 340 -11.22 -35.92 -16.50
N ILE A 341 -12.56 -35.91 -16.63
CA ILE A 341 -13.45 -35.91 -15.46
C ILE A 341 -13.33 -37.19 -14.64
N LYS A 342 -13.17 -38.37 -15.30
CA LYS A 342 -12.92 -39.62 -14.57
C LYS A 342 -11.61 -39.60 -13.80
N ASP A 343 -10.55 -39.03 -14.39
CA ASP A 343 -9.26 -38.90 -13.74
C ASP A 343 -9.41 -38.05 -12.46
N VAL A 344 -10.07 -36.88 -12.51
CA VAL A 344 -10.35 -36.03 -11.34
C VAL A 344 -11.23 -36.77 -10.33
N LYS A 345 -12.33 -37.39 -10.78
CA LYS A 345 -13.25 -38.15 -9.89
C LYS A 345 -12.53 -39.26 -9.11
N SER A 346 -11.47 -39.82 -9.65
CA SER A 346 -10.70 -40.90 -8.99
C SER A 346 -9.86 -40.45 -7.80
N ILE A 347 -9.63 -39.12 -7.66
CA ILE A 347 -8.75 -38.53 -6.64
C ILE A 347 -9.47 -37.51 -5.76
N ASP A 348 -10.50 -36.81 -6.28
CA ASP A 348 -11.39 -35.94 -5.51
C ASP A 348 -12.71 -36.65 -5.20
N PHE A 349 -12.89 -37.07 -3.96
CA PHE A 349 -14.10 -37.77 -3.49
C PHE A 349 -15.15 -36.81 -2.91
N GLU A 350 -14.81 -35.57 -2.65
CA GLU A 350 -15.74 -34.62 -2.03
C GLU A 350 -16.86 -34.19 -3.00
N ASN A 351 -16.56 -34.10 -4.29
CA ASN A 351 -17.47 -33.63 -5.34
C ASN A 351 -17.96 -34.75 -6.27
N GLU A 352 -17.94 -36.01 -5.82
CA GLU A 352 -18.26 -37.17 -6.64
C GLU A 352 -19.61 -37.09 -7.39
N SER A 353 -20.65 -36.57 -6.73
CA SER A 353 -21.98 -36.43 -7.33
C SER A 353 -22.00 -35.42 -8.48
N GLU A 354 -21.25 -34.37 -8.39
CA GLU A 354 -21.12 -33.35 -9.45
C GLU A 354 -20.40 -33.92 -10.66
N TYR A 355 -19.29 -34.63 -10.45
CA TYR A 355 -18.55 -35.29 -11.52
C TYR A 355 -19.38 -36.36 -12.21
N GLN A 356 -20.20 -37.10 -11.46
CA GLN A 356 -21.09 -38.07 -12.04
C GLN A 356 -22.14 -37.43 -12.99
N ARG A 357 -22.70 -36.29 -12.59
CA ARG A 357 -23.64 -35.53 -13.41
C ARG A 357 -23.02 -35.02 -14.69
N GLN A 358 -21.79 -34.50 -14.61
CA GLN A 358 -21.03 -34.03 -15.77
C GLN A 358 -20.70 -35.18 -16.73
N LEU A 359 -20.30 -36.34 -16.19
CA LEU A 359 -20.05 -37.55 -16.99
C LEU A 359 -21.28 -38.02 -17.73
N GLU A 360 -22.45 -38.01 -17.11
CA GLU A 360 -23.72 -38.39 -17.74
C GLU A 360 -24.05 -37.45 -18.91
N LEU A 361 -23.88 -36.15 -18.75
CA LEU A 361 -24.12 -35.17 -19.80
C LEU A 361 -23.19 -35.39 -21.00
N ILE A 362 -21.89 -35.55 -20.75
CA ILE A 362 -20.91 -35.76 -21.83
C ILE A 362 -21.13 -37.08 -22.56
N ARG A 363 -21.49 -38.15 -21.84
CA ARG A 363 -21.87 -39.42 -22.45
C ARG A 363 -23.07 -39.31 -23.37
N TYR A 364 -24.10 -38.61 -22.89
CA TYR A 364 -25.30 -38.34 -23.67
C TYR A 364 -24.94 -37.59 -24.99
N LYS A 365 -24.13 -36.54 -24.93
CA LYS A 365 -23.69 -35.81 -26.14
C LYS A 365 -22.86 -36.72 -27.08
N ARG A 366 -21.96 -37.51 -26.52
CA ARG A 366 -21.15 -38.46 -27.30
C ARG A 366 -22.03 -39.50 -27.99
N ASP A 367 -22.97 -40.10 -27.28
CA ASP A 367 -23.82 -41.17 -27.82
C ASP A 367 -24.70 -40.63 -28.94
N ILE A 368 -25.18 -39.39 -28.87
CA ILE A 368 -25.88 -38.71 -29.99
C ILE A 368 -24.95 -38.53 -31.18
N ALA A 369 -23.67 -38.10 -30.93
CA ALA A 369 -22.71 -37.94 -32.02
C ALA A 369 -22.34 -39.26 -32.71
N GLU A 370 -22.29 -40.37 -31.97
CA GLU A 370 -22.01 -41.72 -32.49
C GLU A 370 -23.17 -42.28 -33.32
N GLN A 371 -24.40 -41.78 -33.18
CA GLN A 371 -25.61 -42.20 -33.90
C GLN A 371 -25.80 -41.42 -35.23
N ASN A 372 -25.05 -40.37 -35.47
CA ASN A 372 -25.15 -39.53 -36.68
C ASN A 372 -24.01 -39.73 -37.63
#